data_75ae8eb1cc1366992e7d2f89fb6b0a80
#
_entry.id   75ae8eb1cc1366992e7d2f89fb6b0a80
#
_cell.length_a   1.000
_cell.length_b   1.000
_cell.length_c   1.000
_cell.angle_alpha   90.00
_cell.angle_beta   90.00
_cell.angle_gamma   90.00
#
_symmetry.space_group_name_H-M   'P 1'
#
loop_
_entity.id
_entity.type
_entity.pdbx_description
1 polymer ?
#
loop_
_entity_poly.entity_id
_entity_poly.type
_entity_poly.pdbx_seq_one_letter_code
_entity_poly.pdbx_strand_id
1 'polypeptide(L)'
;DLDILDLLADNLQRVDHTDNKCPNERMVPESRLEPRYARARRAYLVGYDRSVPKLRQASLCTGCEQCVPHCPQRIDIPKELRRIDKYVQNLKRQAALMGDVKKKFAEGGYSCVVGNGEVYTFSRPGIEDLLDLYQNRRPLLKGALVADRAVGKAAASVLAMAGVAELYAEIITRPALEMLDALRIEVSYGKVVPHIKNRAGDGMCPMEEACRDAKTPAECLKILLSKTAAK
;
A
#
# COMPACT_ATOMS: atom_id res chain seq x y z
N ASP A 1 -19.35 10.98 8.02
CA ASP A 1 -18.21 10.33 8.71
C ASP A 1 -16.94 10.67 7.94
N LEU A 2 -16.30 11.78 8.32
CA LEU A 2 -14.98 12.11 7.80
C LEU A 2 -13.99 11.05 8.32
N ASP A 3 -13.35 10.32 7.40
CA ASP A 3 -12.33 9.36 7.76
C ASP A 3 -11.16 10.11 8.42
N ILE A 4 -10.63 9.56 9.52
CA ILE A 4 -9.43 10.11 10.19
C ILE A 4 -8.29 10.36 9.20
N LEU A 5 -8.25 9.59 8.12
CA LEU A 5 -7.27 9.71 7.06
C LEU A 5 -7.47 10.98 6.22
N ASP A 6 -8.70 11.41 6.02
CA ASP A 6 -9.01 12.67 5.35
C ASP A 6 -8.65 13.87 6.23
N LEU A 7 -8.89 13.77 7.56
CA LEU A 7 -8.45 14.78 8.53
C LEU A 7 -6.92 14.90 8.63
N LEU A 8 -6.20 13.78 8.52
CA LEU A 8 -4.73 13.77 8.50
C LEU A 8 -4.18 14.30 7.18
N ALA A 9 -4.81 14.00 6.05
CA ALA A 9 -4.46 14.55 4.75
C ALA A 9 -4.67 16.06 4.69
N ASP A 10 -5.79 16.57 5.25
CA ASP A 10 -6.10 17.99 5.35
C ASP A 10 -5.11 18.75 6.26
N ASN A 11 -4.72 18.15 7.39
CA ASN A 11 -3.73 18.73 8.27
C ASN A 11 -2.32 18.76 7.64
N LEU A 12 -1.95 17.75 6.85
CA LEU A 12 -0.69 17.74 6.10
C LEU A 12 -0.69 18.78 4.97
N GLN A 13 -1.84 19.04 4.32
CA GLN A 13 -1.96 20.13 3.34
C GLN A 13 -1.85 21.51 3.97
N ARG A 14 -2.35 21.70 5.20
CA ARG A 14 -2.22 22.98 5.94
C ARG A 14 -0.80 23.28 6.41
N VAL A 15 0.01 22.24 6.66
CA VAL A 15 1.43 22.40 7.03
C VAL A 15 2.31 22.77 5.82
N ASP A 16 1.87 22.44 4.60
CA ASP A 16 2.59 22.78 3.35
C ASP A 16 2.50 24.28 2.99
N HIS A 17 1.69 25.08 3.68
CA HIS A 17 1.55 26.52 3.41
C HIS A 17 2.39 27.44 4.32
N THR A 18 3.16 26.88 5.24
CA THR A 18 4.15 27.66 5.98
C THR A 18 5.52 27.48 5.34
N ASP A 19 6.17 28.59 4.96
CA ASP A 19 7.49 28.68 4.30
C ASP A 19 8.68 28.04 5.07
N ASN A 20 8.42 27.16 6.01
CA ASN A 20 9.43 26.38 6.72
C ASN A 20 9.79 25.12 5.90
N LYS A 21 10.49 25.32 4.78
CA LYS A 21 11.15 24.24 4.05
C LYS A 21 12.20 23.60 4.96
N CYS A 22 11.93 22.38 5.41
CA CYS A 22 12.92 21.58 6.11
C CYS A 22 14.19 21.47 5.24
N PRO A 23 15.39 21.86 5.72
CA PRO A 23 16.62 21.89 4.92
C PRO A 23 16.98 20.54 4.26
N ASN A 24 16.41 19.44 4.74
CA ASN A 24 16.67 18.08 4.25
C ASN A 24 15.78 17.63 3.06
N GLU A 25 14.78 18.42 2.65
CA GLU A 25 13.94 18.04 1.50
C GLU A 25 14.65 18.16 0.13
N ARG A 26 15.78 18.85 0.07
CA ARG A 26 16.54 19.07 -1.18
C ARG A 26 17.32 17.84 -1.67
N MET A 27 17.40 16.76 -0.91
CA MET A 27 18.28 15.63 -1.24
C MET A 27 17.58 14.27 -1.29
N VAL A 28 16.26 14.20 -1.37
CA VAL A 28 15.57 12.92 -1.61
C VAL A 28 15.50 12.69 -3.11
N PRO A 29 16.23 11.70 -3.66
CA PRO A 29 16.12 11.37 -5.08
C PRO A 29 14.64 11.09 -5.43
N GLU A 30 14.19 11.49 -6.62
CA GLU A 30 12.83 11.23 -7.13
C GLU A 30 12.39 9.76 -6.98
N SER A 31 13.37 8.84 -6.96
CA SER A 31 13.16 7.41 -6.73
C SER A 31 12.66 7.04 -5.32
N ARG A 32 12.60 8.00 -4.38
CA ARG A 32 12.15 7.78 -2.98
C ARG A 32 10.88 8.56 -2.61
N LEU A 33 10.17 9.12 -3.59
CA LEU A 33 8.86 9.72 -3.35
C LEU A 33 7.86 8.59 -3.08
N GLU A 34 7.74 8.23 -1.81
CA GLU A 34 6.67 7.34 -1.36
C GLU A 34 5.32 8.02 -1.59
N PRO A 35 4.27 7.26 -1.93
CA PRO A 35 2.92 7.79 -2.03
C PRO A 35 2.57 8.59 -0.77
N ARG A 36 1.91 9.74 -0.93
CA ARG A 36 1.56 10.66 0.18
C ARG A 36 0.88 9.92 1.33
N TYR A 37 0.08 8.93 1.01
CA TYR A 37 -0.69 8.13 1.96
C TYR A 37 0.17 7.22 2.84
N ALA A 38 1.14 6.52 2.27
CA ALA A 38 2.10 5.70 3.01
C ALA A 38 2.91 6.54 3.99
N ARG A 39 3.33 7.73 3.54
CA ARG A 39 4.06 8.70 4.35
C ARG A 39 3.22 9.17 5.54
N ALA A 40 1.94 9.50 5.33
CA ALA A 40 1.03 9.93 6.39
C ALA A 40 0.83 8.85 7.47
N ARG A 41 0.62 7.60 7.07
CA ARG A 41 0.45 6.46 8.01
C ARG A 41 1.71 6.22 8.84
N ARG A 42 2.89 6.23 8.23
CA ARG A 42 4.16 6.09 8.95
C ARG A 42 4.43 7.28 9.86
N ALA A 43 4.19 8.50 9.41
CA ALA A 43 4.34 9.70 10.21
C ALA A 43 3.41 9.67 11.42
N TYR A 44 2.18 9.18 11.28
CA TYR A 44 1.25 9.00 12.37
C TYR A 44 1.78 8.02 13.42
N LEU A 45 2.24 6.83 13.01
CA LEU A 45 2.81 5.84 13.94
C LEU A 45 4.04 6.37 14.66
N VAL A 46 4.96 6.99 13.92
CA VAL A 46 6.18 7.56 14.49
C VAL A 46 5.83 8.73 15.43
N GLY A 47 4.91 9.59 15.04
CA GLY A 47 4.43 10.70 15.85
C GLY A 47 3.76 10.21 17.13
N TYR A 48 2.87 9.23 17.03
CA TYR A 48 2.19 8.65 18.18
C TYR A 48 3.17 8.03 19.19
N ASP A 49 4.08 7.16 18.72
CA ASP A 49 5.03 6.47 19.60
C ASP A 49 6.10 7.40 20.22
N ARG A 50 6.42 8.53 19.55
CA ARG A 50 7.39 9.52 20.05
C ARG A 50 6.76 10.58 20.93
N SER A 51 5.59 11.10 20.54
CA SER A 51 4.99 12.27 21.16
C SER A 51 4.02 11.92 22.30
N VAL A 52 3.45 10.70 22.29
CA VAL A 52 2.55 10.24 23.35
C VAL A 52 3.31 9.32 24.31
N PRO A 53 3.59 9.75 25.54
CA PRO A 53 4.25 8.90 26.55
C PRO A 53 3.52 7.57 26.70
N LYS A 54 4.26 6.48 26.85
CA LYS A 54 3.68 5.12 26.93
C LYS A 54 2.54 5.01 27.96
N LEU A 55 2.68 5.67 29.11
CA LEU A 55 1.67 5.67 30.18
C LEU A 55 0.45 6.57 29.87
N ARG A 56 0.43 7.26 28.73
CA ARG A 56 -0.68 8.13 28.27
C ARG A 56 -1.24 7.70 26.92
N GLN A 57 -0.81 6.55 26.43
CA GLN A 57 -1.32 6.03 25.15
C GLN A 57 -2.78 5.56 25.30
N ALA A 58 -3.51 5.60 24.19
CA ALA A 58 -4.94 5.29 24.12
C ALA A 58 -5.29 3.89 24.64
N SER A 59 -4.36 2.93 24.50
CA SER A 59 -4.47 1.54 25.00
C SER A 59 -4.64 1.43 26.52
N LEU A 60 -4.23 2.45 27.28
CA LEU A 60 -4.32 2.47 28.74
C LEU A 60 -5.61 3.10 29.28
N CYS A 61 -6.52 3.52 28.40
CA CYS A 61 -7.80 4.04 28.81
C CYS A 61 -8.67 2.93 29.43
N THR A 62 -9.00 3.08 30.71
CA THR A 62 -9.85 2.12 31.45
C THR A 62 -11.34 2.29 31.16
N GLY A 63 -11.74 3.35 30.47
CA GLY A 63 -13.14 3.66 30.21
C GLY A 63 -13.89 4.21 31.42
N CYS A 64 -13.20 4.76 32.44
CA CYS A 64 -13.82 5.26 33.66
C CYS A 64 -14.67 6.53 33.50
N GLU A 65 -14.71 7.13 32.30
CA GLU A 65 -15.52 8.31 31.91
C GLU A 65 -15.26 9.60 32.71
N GLN A 66 -14.30 9.61 33.66
CA GLN A 66 -14.00 10.79 34.50
C GLN A 66 -13.58 12.02 33.66
N CYS A 67 -13.04 11.82 32.46
CA CYS A 67 -12.65 12.91 31.56
C CYS A 67 -13.82 13.53 30.77
N VAL A 68 -14.95 12.84 30.64
CA VAL A 68 -16.09 13.26 29.81
C VAL A 68 -16.72 14.58 30.31
N PRO A 69 -16.99 14.77 31.60
CA PRO A 69 -17.56 16.01 32.11
C PRO A 69 -16.66 17.25 31.94
N HIS A 70 -15.35 17.02 31.83
CA HIS A 70 -14.35 18.07 31.68
C HIS A 70 -14.05 18.45 30.21
N CYS A 71 -14.67 17.75 29.26
CA CYS A 71 -14.45 18.04 27.85
C CYS A 71 -15.34 19.23 27.40
N PRO A 72 -14.75 20.38 27.01
CA PRO A 72 -15.53 21.54 26.60
C PRO A 72 -16.30 21.28 25.28
N GLN A 73 -15.83 20.34 24.47
CA GLN A 73 -16.46 19.94 23.20
C GLN A 73 -17.45 18.77 23.35
N ARG A 74 -17.67 18.28 24.56
CA ARG A 74 -18.58 17.15 24.86
C ARG A 74 -18.27 15.88 24.06
N ILE A 75 -16.98 15.62 23.80
CA ILE A 75 -16.53 14.41 23.12
C ILE A 75 -16.56 13.24 24.11
N ASP A 76 -17.06 12.09 23.68
CA ASP A 76 -16.91 10.82 24.40
C ASP A 76 -15.44 10.35 24.27
N ILE A 77 -14.59 10.88 25.18
CA ILE A 77 -13.15 10.64 25.15
C ILE A 77 -12.81 9.14 25.22
N PRO A 78 -13.42 8.32 26.08
CA PRO A 78 -13.13 6.89 26.12
C PRO A 78 -13.43 6.16 24.80
N LYS A 79 -14.50 6.55 24.11
CA LYS A 79 -14.86 5.99 22.79
C LYS A 79 -13.82 6.35 21.74
N GLU A 80 -13.39 7.61 21.71
CA GLU A 80 -12.38 8.07 20.75
C GLU A 80 -11.01 7.43 21.04
N LEU A 81 -10.61 7.28 22.32
CA LEU A 81 -9.37 6.59 22.66
C LEU A 81 -9.39 5.11 22.23
N ARG A 82 -10.51 4.41 22.40
CA ARG A 82 -10.67 3.04 21.87
C ARG A 82 -10.54 3.00 20.34
N ARG A 83 -11.08 4.00 19.64
CA ARG A 83 -10.96 4.11 18.17
C ARG A 83 -9.51 4.32 17.74
N ILE A 84 -8.79 5.23 18.41
CA ILE A 84 -7.38 5.51 18.18
C ILE A 84 -6.53 4.25 18.44
N ASP A 85 -6.75 3.58 19.57
CA ASP A 85 -6.02 2.36 19.91
C ASP A 85 -6.21 1.27 18.84
N LYS A 86 -7.46 0.99 18.46
CA LYS A 86 -7.78 0.03 17.39
C LYS A 86 -7.08 0.38 16.08
N TYR A 87 -7.04 1.66 15.72
CA TYR A 87 -6.36 2.13 14.52
C TYR A 87 -4.84 1.90 14.60
N VAL A 88 -4.21 2.32 15.70
CA VAL A 88 -2.76 2.13 15.94
C VAL A 88 -2.38 0.64 15.92
N GLN A 89 -3.16 -0.21 16.59
CA GLN A 89 -2.94 -1.66 16.59
C GLN A 89 -3.04 -2.26 15.19
N ASN A 90 -4.00 -1.81 14.39
CA ASN A 90 -4.14 -2.26 13.01
C ASN A 90 -2.94 -1.84 12.15
N LEU A 91 -2.48 -0.60 12.26
CA LEU A 91 -1.30 -0.12 11.55
C LEU A 91 -0.03 -0.90 11.93
N LYS A 92 0.17 -1.15 13.23
CA LYS A 92 1.31 -1.94 13.73
C LYS A 92 1.27 -3.38 13.18
N ARG A 93 0.09 -3.99 13.15
CA ARG A 93 -0.10 -5.34 12.59
C ARG A 93 0.20 -5.38 11.09
N GLN A 94 -0.30 -4.42 10.34
CA GLN A 94 -0.02 -4.33 8.90
C GLN A 94 1.47 -4.12 8.62
N ALA A 95 2.14 -3.24 9.39
CA ALA A 95 3.57 -3.00 9.24
C ALA A 95 4.39 -4.26 9.55
N ALA A 96 4.04 -5.01 10.60
CA ALA A 96 4.69 -6.28 10.93
C ALA A 96 4.48 -7.32 9.82
N LEU A 97 3.25 -7.51 9.36
CA LEU A 97 2.94 -8.45 8.28
C LEU A 97 3.66 -8.09 6.97
N MET A 98 3.74 -6.80 6.61
CA MET A 98 4.53 -6.37 5.45
C MET A 98 6.02 -6.65 5.64
N GLY A 99 6.54 -6.52 6.87
CA GLY A 99 7.90 -6.95 7.22
C GLY A 99 8.13 -8.43 6.94
N ASP A 100 7.20 -9.29 7.36
CA ASP A 100 7.26 -10.74 7.12
C ASP A 100 7.14 -11.08 5.63
N VAL A 101 6.25 -10.42 4.89
CA VAL A 101 6.10 -10.55 3.43
C VAL A 101 7.41 -10.19 2.71
N LYS A 102 8.02 -9.05 3.04
CA LYS A 102 9.30 -8.62 2.45
C LYS A 102 10.44 -9.57 2.81
N LYS A 103 10.51 -10.02 4.06
CA LYS A 103 11.50 -10.99 4.51
C LYS A 103 11.38 -12.30 3.72
N LYS A 104 10.16 -12.83 3.61
CA LYS A 104 9.90 -14.06 2.85
C LYS A 104 10.25 -13.90 1.37
N PHE A 105 9.88 -12.75 0.78
CA PHE A 105 10.23 -12.41 -0.59
C PHE A 105 11.75 -12.35 -0.82
N ALA A 106 12.51 -11.79 0.13
CA ALA A 106 13.97 -11.67 0.08
C ALA A 106 14.71 -13.02 0.21
N GLU A 107 14.08 -14.07 0.78
CA GLU A 107 14.64 -15.44 0.77
C GLU A 107 14.85 -15.96 -0.66
N GLY A 108 14.16 -15.36 -1.64
CA GLY A 108 14.33 -15.64 -3.07
C GLY A 108 13.47 -16.80 -3.58
N GLY A 109 13.51 -17.00 -4.92
CA GLY A 109 12.77 -18.08 -5.59
C GLY A 109 11.29 -17.78 -5.87
N TYR A 110 10.74 -16.71 -5.33
CA TYR A 110 9.33 -16.34 -5.51
C TYR A 110 9.17 -15.22 -6.55
N SER A 111 8.11 -15.31 -7.36
CA SER A 111 7.66 -14.22 -8.22
C SER A 111 6.80 -13.23 -7.43
N CYS A 112 5.96 -13.76 -6.52
CA CYS A 112 5.04 -12.99 -5.70
C CYS A 112 4.89 -13.61 -4.31
N VAL A 113 4.73 -12.78 -3.29
CA VAL A 113 4.41 -13.16 -1.91
C VAL A 113 3.21 -12.33 -1.45
N VAL A 114 2.20 -12.99 -0.90
CA VAL A 114 0.95 -12.37 -0.45
C VAL A 114 0.77 -12.58 1.04
N GLY A 115 0.59 -11.51 1.79
CA GLY A 115 0.26 -11.50 3.21
C GLY A 115 -1.21 -11.12 3.43
N ASN A 116 -2.00 -12.05 3.95
CA ASN A 116 -3.39 -11.81 4.35
C ASN A 116 -3.73 -12.72 5.54
N GLY A 117 -3.40 -12.24 6.75
CA GLY A 117 -3.41 -13.06 7.96
C GLY A 117 -2.20 -13.99 8.05
N GLU A 118 -1.93 -14.74 6.99
CA GLU A 118 -0.77 -15.60 6.80
C GLU A 118 0.04 -15.17 5.58
N VAL A 119 1.23 -15.75 5.39
CA VAL A 119 2.13 -15.47 4.25
C VAL A 119 2.08 -16.61 3.25
N TYR A 120 1.70 -16.30 2.01
CA TYR A 120 1.58 -17.23 0.89
C TYR A 120 2.63 -16.89 -0.17
N THR A 121 3.25 -17.91 -0.76
CA THR A 121 4.33 -17.75 -1.75
C THR A 121 3.93 -18.33 -3.09
N PHE A 122 4.33 -17.66 -4.17
CA PHE A 122 4.01 -18.00 -5.54
C PHE A 122 5.29 -17.88 -6.39
N SER A 123 5.48 -18.75 -7.38
CA SER A 123 6.70 -18.80 -8.16
C SER A 123 6.50 -18.99 -9.65
N ARG A 124 5.24 -19.05 -10.13
CA ARG A 124 4.98 -19.09 -11.57
C ARG A 124 5.42 -17.80 -12.24
N PRO A 125 5.89 -17.89 -13.49
CA PRO A 125 6.48 -16.74 -14.18
C PRO A 125 5.43 -15.70 -14.62
N GLY A 126 5.84 -14.44 -14.67
CA GLY A 126 5.01 -13.35 -15.14
C GLY A 126 3.84 -13.06 -14.22
N ILE A 127 2.63 -12.89 -14.77
CA ILE A 127 1.41 -12.55 -14.01
C ILE A 127 0.48 -13.75 -13.79
N GLU A 128 0.95 -14.96 -14.09
CA GLU A 128 0.10 -16.17 -14.06
C GLU A 128 -0.49 -16.42 -12.67
N ASP A 129 0.33 -16.28 -11.61
CA ASP A 129 -0.13 -16.43 -10.24
C ASP A 129 -1.14 -15.35 -9.85
N LEU A 130 -0.91 -14.11 -10.25
CA LEU A 130 -1.83 -13.01 -9.95
C LEU A 130 -3.18 -13.17 -10.65
N LEU A 131 -3.20 -13.64 -11.89
CA LEU A 131 -4.43 -13.91 -12.63
C LEU A 131 -5.20 -15.09 -12.03
N ASP A 132 -4.51 -16.16 -11.69
CA ASP A 132 -5.11 -17.32 -11.02
C ASP A 132 -5.71 -16.91 -9.65
N LEU A 133 -4.97 -16.16 -8.86
CA LEU A 133 -5.47 -15.63 -7.58
C LEU A 133 -6.68 -14.72 -7.77
N TYR A 134 -6.66 -13.87 -8.79
CA TYR A 134 -7.79 -13.00 -9.08
C TYR A 134 -9.04 -13.78 -9.49
N GLN A 135 -8.90 -14.82 -10.32
CA GLN A 135 -10.01 -15.61 -10.83
C GLN A 135 -10.55 -16.61 -9.79
N ASN A 136 -9.65 -17.31 -9.09
CA ASN A 136 -10.01 -18.46 -8.28
C ASN A 136 -9.93 -18.22 -6.77
N ARG A 137 -9.13 -17.23 -6.31
CA ARG A 137 -8.88 -16.95 -4.89
C ARG A 137 -8.89 -15.46 -4.57
N ARG A 138 -9.75 -14.69 -5.21
CA ARG A 138 -9.81 -13.23 -5.03
C ARG A 138 -9.90 -12.76 -3.58
N PRO A 139 -10.59 -13.46 -2.65
CA PRO A 139 -10.59 -13.09 -1.24
C PRO A 139 -9.20 -13.03 -0.61
N LEU A 140 -8.23 -13.83 -1.10
CA LEU A 140 -6.85 -13.79 -0.62
C LEU A 140 -6.13 -12.48 -0.96
N LEU A 141 -6.48 -11.85 -2.08
CA LEU A 141 -5.90 -10.57 -2.51
C LEU A 141 -6.59 -9.36 -1.89
N LYS A 142 -7.86 -9.48 -1.50
CA LYS A 142 -8.62 -8.34 -0.96
C LYS A 142 -8.05 -7.88 0.37
N GLY A 143 -7.56 -6.62 0.40
CA GLY A 143 -6.91 -6.04 1.57
C GLY A 143 -5.55 -6.64 1.91
N ALA A 144 -4.97 -7.45 1.02
CA ALA A 144 -3.68 -8.10 1.21
C ALA A 144 -2.50 -7.12 1.09
N LEU A 145 -1.38 -7.52 1.67
CA LEU A 145 -0.08 -6.92 1.51
C LEU A 145 0.72 -7.80 0.53
N VAL A 146 1.22 -7.23 -0.55
CA VAL A 146 1.84 -8.00 -1.64
C VAL A 146 3.27 -7.57 -1.86
N ALA A 147 4.19 -8.52 -2.06
CA ALA A 147 5.52 -8.27 -2.61
C ALA A 147 5.64 -8.97 -3.97
N ASP A 148 6.05 -8.24 -4.99
CA ASP A 148 6.17 -8.76 -6.35
C ASP A 148 7.50 -8.31 -6.98
N ARG A 149 8.07 -9.15 -7.84
CA ARG A 149 9.36 -8.88 -8.46
C ARG A 149 9.29 -7.82 -9.55
N ALA A 150 8.24 -7.84 -10.37
CA ALA A 150 8.16 -6.98 -11.55
C ALA A 150 6.73 -6.52 -11.82
N VAL A 151 6.41 -5.32 -11.39
CA VAL A 151 5.08 -4.75 -11.51
C VAL A 151 5.02 -3.77 -12.67
N GLY A 152 4.50 -4.24 -13.80
CA GLY A 152 4.08 -3.41 -14.91
C GLY A 152 2.60 -3.04 -14.81
N LYS A 153 2.11 -2.29 -15.78
CA LYS A 153 0.70 -1.85 -15.85
C LYS A 153 -0.28 -3.03 -15.80
N ALA A 154 0.09 -4.17 -16.39
CA ALA A 154 -0.70 -5.40 -16.34
C ALA A 154 -0.87 -5.93 -14.91
N ALA A 155 0.23 -6.16 -14.19
CA ALA A 155 0.20 -6.63 -12.80
C ALA A 155 -0.49 -5.63 -11.87
N ALA A 156 -0.17 -4.34 -12.01
CA ALA A 156 -0.80 -3.25 -11.25
C ALA A 156 -2.33 -3.25 -11.40
N SER A 157 -2.83 -3.48 -12.64
CA SER A 157 -4.26 -3.54 -12.90
C SER A 157 -4.94 -4.71 -12.20
N VAL A 158 -4.32 -5.89 -12.19
CA VAL A 158 -4.85 -7.07 -11.48
C VAL A 158 -4.91 -6.81 -9.97
N LEU A 159 -3.81 -6.30 -9.39
CA LEU A 159 -3.72 -5.99 -7.96
C LEU A 159 -4.74 -4.92 -7.54
N ALA A 160 -4.89 -3.87 -8.34
CA ALA A 160 -5.88 -2.83 -8.10
C ALA A 160 -7.32 -3.36 -8.12
N MET A 161 -7.67 -4.16 -9.14
CA MET A 161 -8.99 -4.75 -9.27
C MET A 161 -9.28 -5.82 -8.21
N ALA A 162 -8.24 -6.43 -7.66
CA ALA A 162 -8.35 -7.35 -6.53
C ALA A 162 -8.57 -6.63 -5.19
N GLY A 163 -8.24 -5.34 -5.11
CA GLY A 163 -8.36 -4.54 -3.88
C GLY A 163 -7.24 -4.78 -2.88
N VAL A 164 -6.00 -4.90 -3.36
CA VAL A 164 -4.79 -5.00 -2.53
C VAL A 164 -4.61 -3.71 -1.72
N ALA A 165 -4.19 -3.83 -0.46
CA ALA A 165 -4.01 -2.68 0.43
C ALA A 165 -2.62 -2.03 0.28
N GLU A 166 -1.57 -2.84 0.17
CA GLU A 166 -0.19 -2.36 0.07
C GLU A 166 0.63 -3.26 -0.85
N LEU A 167 1.52 -2.65 -1.62
CA LEU A 167 2.42 -3.34 -2.55
C LEU A 167 3.88 -2.96 -2.28
N TYR A 168 4.74 -3.97 -2.21
CA TYR A 168 6.16 -3.83 -2.44
C TYR A 168 6.52 -4.37 -3.82
N ALA A 169 7.14 -3.57 -4.67
CA ALA A 169 7.62 -4.00 -5.98
C ALA A 169 9.15 -3.91 -6.01
N GLU A 170 9.85 -5.02 -6.33
CA GLU A 170 11.29 -4.93 -6.55
C GLU A 170 11.59 -4.02 -7.74
N ILE A 171 10.83 -4.18 -8.83
CA ILE A 171 10.85 -3.32 -10.01
C ILE A 171 9.42 -2.90 -10.34
N ILE A 172 9.20 -1.60 -10.59
CA ILE A 172 7.90 -1.08 -11.00
C ILE A 172 8.04 -0.17 -12.21
N THR A 173 7.06 -0.17 -13.10
CA THR A 173 7.02 0.80 -14.19
C THR A 173 6.35 2.10 -13.76
N ARG A 174 6.75 3.22 -14.40
CA ARG A 174 6.13 4.52 -14.10
C ARG A 174 4.61 4.51 -14.33
N PRO A 175 4.05 3.98 -15.45
CA PRO A 175 2.60 3.90 -15.63
C PRO A 175 1.88 3.06 -14.56
N ALA A 176 2.51 1.98 -14.06
CA ALA A 176 1.97 1.19 -12.98
C ALA A 176 1.91 1.97 -11.67
N LEU A 177 2.98 2.70 -11.35
CA LEU A 177 3.06 3.52 -10.14
C LEU A 177 1.99 4.62 -10.14
N GLU A 178 1.87 5.36 -11.25
CA GLU A 178 0.85 6.41 -11.42
C GLU A 178 -0.58 5.87 -11.28
N MET A 179 -0.86 4.70 -11.85
CA MET A 179 -2.15 4.04 -11.72
C MET A 179 -2.48 3.65 -10.28
N LEU A 180 -1.52 3.06 -9.57
CA LEU A 180 -1.71 2.62 -8.18
C LEU A 180 -1.84 3.81 -7.22
N ASP A 181 -1.09 4.89 -7.46
CA ASP A 181 -1.19 6.13 -6.68
C ASP A 181 -2.55 6.81 -6.86
N ALA A 182 -3.06 6.88 -8.10
CA ALA A 182 -4.39 7.40 -8.39
C ALA A 182 -5.51 6.63 -7.68
N LEU A 183 -5.30 5.34 -7.42
CA LEU A 183 -6.22 4.46 -6.70
C LEU A 183 -5.96 4.39 -5.19
N ARG A 184 -5.01 5.20 -4.69
CA ARG A 184 -4.61 5.28 -3.29
C ARG A 184 -4.12 3.94 -2.71
N ILE A 185 -3.55 3.07 -3.55
CA ILE A 185 -2.88 1.86 -3.11
C ILE A 185 -1.49 2.23 -2.65
N GLU A 186 -1.14 1.83 -1.44
CA GLU A 186 0.19 2.09 -0.86
C GLU A 186 1.25 1.29 -1.60
N VAL A 187 2.28 1.96 -2.17
CA VAL A 187 3.34 1.32 -2.93
C VAL A 187 4.70 1.69 -2.37
N SER A 188 5.52 0.67 -2.10
CA SER A 188 6.96 0.83 -1.88
C SER A 188 7.71 0.04 -2.95
N TYR A 189 8.87 0.52 -3.38
CA TYR A 189 9.60 -0.12 -4.49
C TYR A 189 11.10 0.00 -4.38
N GLY A 190 11.80 -0.93 -5.04
CA GLY A 190 13.25 -0.89 -5.17
C GLY A 190 13.69 0.01 -6.33
N LYS A 191 13.12 -0.18 -7.53
CA LYS A 191 13.53 0.53 -8.75
C LYS A 191 12.34 0.85 -9.65
N VAL A 192 12.32 2.07 -10.22
CA VAL A 192 11.39 2.45 -11.28
C VAL A 192 12.06 2.28 -12.64
N VAL A 193 11.34 1.67 -13.57
CA VAL A 193 11.80 1.44 -14.96
C VAL A 193 10.76 1.93 -15.97
N PRO A 194 11.14 2.24 -17.21
CA PRO A 194 10.18 2.68 -18.22
C PRO A 194 9.20 1.58 -18.65
N HIS A 195 9.64 0.34 -18.73
CA HIS A 195 8.83 -0.85 -19.07
C HIS A 195 9.46 -2.11 -18.50
N ILE A 196 8.66 -3.17 -18.33
CA ILE A 196 9.15 -4.51 -18.00
C ILE A 196 9.66 -5.18 -19.28
N LYS A 197 10.89 -5.69 -19.23
CA LYS A 197 11.46 -6.45 -20.34
C LYS A 197 10.86 -7.86 -20.43
N ASN A 198 10.81 -8.39 -21.63
CA ASN A 198 10.49 -9.81 -21.86
C ASN A 198 11.63 -10.72 -21.34
N ARG A 199 11.43 -12.03 -21.37
CA ARG A 199 12.44 -13.00 -20.89
C ARG A 199 13.73 -13.01 -21.70
N ALA A 200 13.64 -12.69 -22.99
CA ALA A 200 14.82 -12.60 -23.87
C ALA A 200 15.62 -11.30 -23.63
N GLY A 201 15.02 -10.30 -22.98
CA GLY A 201 15.67 -9.03 -22.67
C GLY A 201 15.72 -8.04 -23.83
N ASP A 202 15.21 -8.43 -25.00
CA ASP A 202 15.26 -7.69 -26.27
C ASP A 202 14.02 -6.83 -26.58
N GLY A 203 12.96 -6.96 -25.79
CA GLY A 203 11.73 -6.22 -25.97
C GLY A 203 10.92 -6.03 -24.70
N MET A 204 9.73 -5.44 -24.87
CA MET A 204 8.76 -5.25 -23.80
C MET A 204 8.04 -6.56 -23.47
N CYS A 205 7.65 -6.73 -22.22
CA CYS A 205 6.81 -7.86 -21.80
C CYS A 205 5.49 -7.86 -22.59
N PRO A 206 5.10 -8.99 -23.22
CA PRO A 206 3.88 -9.06 -24.07
C PRO A 206 2.60 -8.70 -23.33
N MET A 207 2.52 -8.95 -22.03
CA MET A 207 1.36 -8.59 -21.20
C MET A 207 1.32 -7.07 -20.94
N GLU A 208 2.47 -6.45 -20.75
CA GLU A 208 2.56 -5.00 -20.57
C GLU A 208 2.28 -4.28 -21.89
N GLU A 209 2.80 -4.79 -22.99
CA GLU A 209 2.53 -4.26 -24.31
C GLU A 209 1.03 -4.29 -24.67
N ALA A 210 0.37 -5.41 -24.36
CA ALA A 210 -1.08 -5.53 -24.55
C ALA A 210 -1.90 -4.52 -23.74
N CYS A 211 -1.41 -4.12 -22.58
CA CYS A 211 -2.07 -3.16 -21.70
C CYS A 211 -1.62 -1.70 -21.93
N ARG A 212 -0.72 -1.44 -22.89
CA ARG A 212 -0.12 -0.13 -23.10
C ARG A 212 -1.17 0.97 -23.21
N ASP A 213 -2.16 0.78 -24.07
CA ASP A 213 -3.18 1.77 -24.41
C ASP A 213 -4.43 1.74 -23.52
N ALA A 214 -4.55 0.75 -22.64
CA ALA A 214 -5.65 0.65 -21.70
C ALA A 214 -5.62 1.86 -20.74
N LYS A 215 -6.75 2.56 -20.60
CA LYS A 215 -6.86 3.77 -19.77
C LYS A 215 -7.20 3.44 -18.31
N THR A 216 -7.83 2.32 -18.07
CA THR A 216 -8.32 1.91 -16.75
C THR A 216 -7.83 0.52 -16.36
N PRO A 217 -7.71 0.19 -15.07
CA PRO A 217 -7.40 -1.16 -14.61
C PRO A 217 -8.41 -2.21 -15.13
N ALA A 218 -9.68 -1.83 -15.24
CA ALA A 218 -10.74 -2.73 -15.71
C ALA A 218 -10.57 -3.09 -17.20
N GLU A 219 -10.20 -2.12 -18.05
CA GLU A 219 -9.88 -2.37 -19.46
C GLU A 219 -8.67 -3.30 -19.59
N CYS A 220 -7.60 -3.00 -18.86
CA CYS A 220 -6.41 -3.81 -18.85
C CYS A 220 -6.72 -5.27 -18.43
N LEU A 221 -7.48 -5.44 -17.36
CA LEU A 221 -7.89 -6.77 -16.89
C LEU A 221 -8.71 -7.55 -17.94
N LYS A 222 -9.63 -6.91 -18.65
CA LYS A 222 -10.38 -7.57 -19.76
C LYS A 222 -9.44 -8.08 -20.84
N ILE A 223 -8.45 -7.28 -21.24
CA ILE A 223 -7.44 -7.68 -22.24
C ILE A 223 -6.64 -8.89 -21.76
N LEU A 224 -6.24 -8.88 -20.48
CA LEU A 224 -5.46 -9.97 -19.90
C LEU A 224 -6.25 -11.27 -19.82
N LEU A 225 -7.52 -11.22 -19.38
CA LEU A 225 -8.38 -12.38 -19.29
C LEU A 225 -8.69 -12.98 -20.66
N SER A 226 -8.92 -12.15 -21.69
CA SER A 226 -9.14 -12.66 -23.05
C SER A 226 -7.90 -13.35 -23.62
N LYS A 227 -6.69 -12.86 -23.34
CA LYS A 227 -5.43 -13.50 -23.78
C LYS A 227 -5.12 -14.81 -23.06
N THR A 228 -5.56 -14.97 -21.82
CA THR A 228 -5.37 -16.23 -21.06
C THR A 228 -6.40 -17.29 -21.42
N ALA A 229 -7.62 -16.90 -21.82
CA ALA A 229 -8.65 -17.83 -22.28
C ALA A 229 -8.37 -18.42 -23.69
N ALA A 230 -7.48 -17.79 -24.45
CA ALA A 230 -7.10 -18.19 -25.81
C ALA A 230 -5.86 -19.14 -25.86
N LYS A 231 -5.31 -19.53 -24.70
CA LYS A 231 -4.23 -20.52 -24.55
C LYS A 231 -4.78 -21.84 -24.02
#